data_7066844c055a10c8b3e6a7f47af630f8
#
_entry.id   7066844c055a10c8b3e6a7f47af630f8
#
_cell.length_a   1.000
_cell.length_b   1.000
_cell.length_c   1.000
_cell.angle_alpha   90.00
_cell.angle_beta   90.00
_cell.angle_gamma   90.00
#
_symmetry.space_group_name_H-M   'P 1'
#
loop_
_entity.id
_entity.type
_entity.pdbx_description
1 polymer ?
#
loop_
_entity_poly.entity_id
_entity_poly.type
_entity_poly.pdbx_seq_one_letter_code
_entity_poly.pdbx_strand_id
1 'polypeptide(L)'
;MPSYTPPLRDMHFVLHELLHVCDEFKQLPVHAELDQDTIAAVLEEGGKFASEVLFPLNQIGDQQGCTLNHETHAVKTPDGFKEAFAVFAKGGWTALSCDPEYGGQGLPIVLNQCFYEMLNSANQAWTMYPGLTHGAYEALHAHGTENQKKTILPKLTNGEWTSTMCLTESHCGTDLGLLRTKAAPQPDGTYRLSGSKIFISSGDHDFVDNIIHLVLARLPDAPAGSKGISLFVVSKFKLKEDGSLGERNGIYCSGLEHKMGIHGSATCQMTLEDAEGSLVGQPNKGLAAMFVMMNAARIGVGMQSLGLTEVAYQNALAYAKDRIQSRSLTGPKDPSKLADSILVHPDVRKMLLTAKAYAEGGRALGLYCALLIDRELNHPDAAVRAESAKLVALLTPIVKAFITDNGWIATSSCLQVFGGHGFIREWGMEQYVRDARINMIYEGTNTIQSLDLLGRKVLSNQGATLKKFGEQITAFVMEEQGNEAMAEFIKPLAQLGQQMTQFTGEIGYKAMQNADEVGAAAVDYLRVTGHLVFAYFWARMAKVALQEIEKGNRDPFYQAKLQTARFYFAKLLPETASLMATARAGSAVLMDTDAVFA
;
A
#
# COMPACT_ATOMS: atom_id res chain seq x y z
N MET A 1 -13.32 19.89 -13.46
CA MET A 1 -12.62 18.60 -13.65
C MET A 1 -11.66 18.39 -12.50
N PRO A 2 -11.41 17.18 -12.07
CA PRO A 2 -10.41 16.89 -11.03
C PRO A 2 -9.04 17.46 -11.39
N SER A 3 -8.26 17.82 -10.37
CA SER A 3 -6.87 18.23 -10.50
C SER A 3 -6.03 17.52 -9.45
N TYR A 4 -4.72 17.43 -9.67
CA TYR A 4 -3.79 16.86 -8.74
C TYR A 4 -2.51 17.69 -8.66
N THR A 5 -2.09 17.97 -7.45
CA THR A 5 -0.82 18.62 -7.15
C THR A 5 -0.04 17.73 -6.17
N PRO A 6 1.18 17.29 -6.50
CA PRO A 6 2.00 16.49 -5.60
C PRO A 6 2.18 17.18 -4.24
N PRO A 7 1.96 16.49 -3.11
CA PRO A 7 2.04 17.08 -1.77
C PRO A 7 3.50 17.21 -1.28
N LEU A 8 4.37 17.82 -2.09
CA LEU A 8 5.83 17.87 -1.85
C LEU A 8 6.18 18.48 -0.50
N ARG A 9 5.49 19.58 -0.10
CA ARG A 9 5.75 20.23 1.20
C ARG A 9 5.53 19.26 2.38
N ASP A 10 4.49 18.42 2.31
CA ASP A 10 4.21 17.45 3.36
C ASP A 10 5.17 16.25 3.30
N MET A 11 5.57 15.81 2.10
CA MET A 11 6.61 14.79 1.94
C MET A 11 7.95 15.26 2.52
N HIS A 12 8.37 16.48 2.22
CA HIS A 12 9.59 17.07 2.81
C HIS A 12 9.50 17.18 4.32
N PHE A 13 8.34 17.59 4.87
CA PHE A 13 8.10 17.61 6.31
C PHE A 13 8.31 16.23 6.94
N VAL A 14 7.71 15.18 6.36
CA VAL A 14 7.84 13.83 6.89
C VAL A 14 9.29 13.33 6.77
N LEU A 15 9.93 13.53 5.61
CA LEU A 15 11.29 13.04 5.38
C LEU A 15 12.33 13.77 6.26
N HIS A 16 12.30 15.09 6.29
CA HIS A 16 13.39 15.87 6.88
C HIS A 16 13.11 16.34 8.30
N GLU A 17 11.87 16.73 8.62
CA GLU A 17 11.53 17.31 9.92
C GLU A 17 11.02 16.25 10.92
N LEU A 18 10.34 15.19 10.45
CA LEU A 18 9.81 14.13 11.30
C LEU A 18 10.76 12.92 11.42
N LEU A 19 11.28 12.43 10.28
CA LEU A 19 12.07 11.20 10.20
C LEU A 19 13.58 11.44 10.12
N HIS A 20 14.01 12.67 9.79
CA HIS A 20 15.43 13.06 9.69
C HIS A 20 16.23 12.14 8.75
N VAL A 21 15.65 11.82 7.56
CA VAL A 21 16.17 10.77 6.66
C VAL A 21 17.62 10.98 6.24
N CYS A 22 18.11 12.23 6.10
CA CYS A 22 19.50 12.49 5.76
C CYS A 22 20.47 12.04 6.89
N ASP A 23 20.07 12.14 8.15
CA ASP A 23 20.87 11.63 9.26
C ASP A 23 20.82 10.12 9.35
N GLU A 24 19.68 9.53 9.02
CA GLU A 24 19.51 8.08 8.90
C GLU A 24 20.36 7.51 7.76
N PHE A 25 20.39 8.16 6.60
CA PHE A 25 21.16 7.71 5.44
C PHE A 25 22.67 7.72 5.70
N LYS A 26 23.18 8.61 6.53
CA LYS A 26 24.59 8.59 6.97
C LYS A 26 25.00 7.28 7.66
N GLN A 27 24.01 6.56 8.24
CA GLN A 27 24.24 5.26 8.86
C GLN A 27 24.13 4.10 7.87
N LEU A 28 23.67 4.35 6.64
CA LEU A 28 23.48 3.37 5.57
C LEU A 28 24.54 3.61 4.48
N PRO A 29 25.63 2.82 4.41
CA PRO A 29 26.77 3.11 3.53
C PRO A 29 26.39 3.34 2.06
N VAL A 30 25.37 2.63 1.56
CA VAL A 30 24.90 2.74 0.17
C VAL A 30 24.15 4.04 -0.11
N HIS A 31 23.69 4.77 0.91
CA HIS A 31 22.90 5.99 0.80
C HIS A 31 23.56 7.21 1.49
N ALA A 32 24.76 7.05 2.02
CA ALA A 32 25.39 8.06 2.88
C ALA A 32 25.63 9.43 2.22
N GLU A 33 25.75 9.45 0.90
CA GLU A 33 26.00 10.67 0.10
C GLU A 33 24.70 11.38 -0.35
N LEU A 34 23.50 10.82 -0.03
CA LEU A 34 22.25 11.45 -0.42
C LEU A 34 21.94 12.65 0.46
N ASP A 35 21.85 13.80 -0.18
CA ASP A 35 21.50 15.06 0.45
C ASP A 35 20.04 15.51 0.18
N GLN A 36 19.63 16.56 0.86
CA GLN A 36 18.28 17.09 0.74
C GLN A 36 17.98 17.62 -0.65
N ASP A 37 18.94 18.21 -1.35
CA ASP A 37 18.74 18.78 -2.68
C ASP A 37 18.50 17.69 -3.73
N THR A 38 19.25 16.60 -3.64
CA THR A 38 19.05 15.41 -4.50
C THR A 38 17.67 14.79 -4.25
N ILE A 39 17.27 14.64 -3.00
CA ILE A 39 15.93 14.15 -2.63
C ILE A 39 14.85 15.05 -3.21
N ALA A 40 14.99 16.37 -3.06
CA ALA A 40 14.02 17.33 -3.59
C ALA A 40 13.90 17.23 -5.11
N ALA A 41 15.02 17.14 -5.84
CA ALA A 41 15.02 17.01 -7.29
C ALA A 41 14.29 15.74 -7.77
N VAL A 42 14.53 14.60 -7.12
CA VAL A 42 13.84 13.34 -7.44
C VAL A 42 12.33 13.47 -7.22
N LEU A 43 11.91 14.05 -6.10
CA LEU A 43 10.48 14.22 -5.79
C LEU A 43 9.79 15.21 -6.72
N GLU A 44 10.46 16.31 -7.10
CA GLU A 44 9.93 17.31 -8.04
C GLU A 44 9.73 16.72 -9.44
N GLU A 45 10.73 16.02 -9.98
CA GLU A 45 10.62 15.40 -11.30
C GLU A 45 9.60 14.24 -11.31
N GLY A 46 9.58 13.42 -10.26
CA GLY A 46 8.54 12.40 -10.07
C GLY A 46 7.13 13.00 -9.98
N GLY A 47 7.01 14.12 -9.28
CA GLY A 47 5.76 14.88 -9.17
C GLY A 47 5.28 15.44 -10.50
N LYS A 48 6.17 15.96 -11.35
CA LYS A 48 5.84 16.43 -12.72
C LYS A 48 5.34 15.26 -13.57
N PHE A 49 6.04 14.13 -13.57
CA PHE A 49 5.57 12.95 -14.28
C PHE A 49 4.15 12.54 -13.84
N ALA A 50 3.92 12.45 -12.54
CA ALA A 50 2.62 12.06 -12.00
C ALA A 50 1.50 13.03 -12.39
N SER A 51 1.72 14.35 -12.26
CA SER A 51 0.69 15.38 -12.49
C SER A 51 0.47 15.72 -13.96
N GLU A 52 1.53 15.74 -14.78
CA GLU A 52 1.46 16.24 -16.16
C GLU A 52 1.31 15.11 -17.19
N VAL A 53 1.88 13.92 -16.93
CA VAL A 53 1.84 12.79 -17.86
C VAL A 53 0.75 11.80 -17.46
N LEU A 54 0.71 11.41 -16.17
CA LEU A 54 -0.10 10.29 -15.75
C LEU A 54 -1.52 10.68 -15.32
N PHE A 55 -1.69 11.78 -14.58
CA PHE A 55 -3.00 12.22 -14.10
C PHE A 55 -4.02 12.49 -15.22
N PRO A 56 -3.67 13.11 -16.36
CA PRO A 56 -4.62 13.29 -17.47
C PRO A 56 -5.22 11.98 -18.03
N LEU A 57 -4.51 10.87 -17.84
CA LEU A 57 -4.94 9.55 -18.32
C LEU A 57 -5.91 8.83 -17.37
N ASN A 58 -6.12 9.34 -16.15
CA ASN A 58 -6.90 8.63 -15.13
C ASN A 58 -8.36 8.40 -15.56
N GLN A 59 -9.06 9.44 -16.00
CA GLN A 59 -10.45 9.30 -16.47
C GLN A 59 -10.53 8.58 -17.82
N ILE A 60 -9.54 8.74 -18.69
CA ILE A 60 -9.45 8.00 -19.96
C ILE A 60 -9.41 6.50 -19.68
N GLY A 61 -8.53 6.09 -18.75
CA GLY A 61 -8.41 4.70 -18.33
C GLY A 61 -9.69 4.11 -17.75
N ASP A 62 -10.40 4.88 -16.92
CA ASP A 62 -11.68 4.44 -16.33
C ASP A 62 -12.80 4.31 -17.37
N GLN A 63 -12.85 5.21 -18.35
CA GLN A 63 -13.89 5.23 -19.38
C GLN A 63 -13.69 4.16 -20.46
N GLN A 64 -12.44 3.94 -20.89
CA GLN A 64 -12.12 3.00 -21.97
C GLN A 64 -11.96 1.57 -21.44
N GLY A 65 -11.28 1.38 -20.30
CA GLY A 65 -10.90 0.06 -19.82
C GLY A 65 -9.92 -0.66 -20.74
N CYS A 66 -9.67 -1.95 -20.45
CA CYS A 66 -8.85 -2.82 -21.28
C CYS A 66 -9.73 -3.72 -22.17
N THR A 67 -9.23 -4.13 -23.33
CA THR A 67 -9.93 -5.03 -24.25
C THR A 67 -9.08 -6.24 -24.61
N LEU A 68 -9.72 -7.42 -24.71
CA LEU A 68 -9.09 -8.69 -25.08
C LEU A 68 -9.47 -9.07 -26.51
N ASN A 69 -8.49 -9.36 -27.34
CA ASN A 69 -8.72 -10.06 -28.59
C ASN A 69 -8.68 -11.57 -28.33
N HIS A 70 -9.83 -12.24 -28.48
CA HIS A 70 -9.97 -13.67 -28.18
C HIS A 70 -9.27 -14.60 -29.17
N GLU A 71 -8.93 -14.14 -30.38
CA GLU A 71 -8.21 -14.95 -31.37
C GLU A 71 -6.71 -14.95 -31.10
N THR A 72 -6.14 -13.80 -30.72
CA THR A 72 -4.70 -13.63 -30.48
C THR A 72 -4.32 -13.67 -29.01
N HIS A 73 -5.30 -13.64 -28.12
CA HIS A 73 -5.11 -13.50 -26.65
C HIS A 73 -4.35 -12.23 -26.24
N ALA A 74 -4.30 -11.24 -27.13
CA ALA A 74 -3.63 -9.97 -26.84
C ALA A 74 -4.57 -9.01 -26.11
N VAL A 75 -4.05 -8.34 -25.10
CA VAL A 75 -4.77 -7.30 -24.36
C VAL A 75 -4.29 -5.92 -24.81
N LYS A 76 -5.25 -5.07 -25.21
CA LYS A 76 -5.02 -3.65 -25.47
C LYS A 76 -5.41 -2.85 -24.23
N THR A 77 -4.51 -1.98 -23.79
CA THR A 77 -4.72 -1.03 -22.70
C THR A 77 -5.35 0.28 -23.21
N PRO A 78 -5.85 1.16 -22.31
CA PRO A 78 -6.38 2.47 -22.69
C PRO A 78 -5.37 3.33 -23.44
N ASP A 79 -5.87 4.24 -24.26
CA ASP A 79 -5.07 5.16 -25.04
C ASP A 79 -4.20 6.04 -24.12
N GLY A 80 -2.91 6.21 -24.49
CA GLY A 80 -1.91 6.95 -23.72
C GLY A 80 -1.18 6.15 -22.65
N PHE A 81 -1.70 4.99 -22.23
CA PHE A 81 -1.08 4.18 -21.15
C PHE A 81 0.28 3.62 -21.56
N LYS A 82 0.39 3.10 -22.78
CA LYS A 82 1.64 2.59 -23.35
C LYS A 82 2.69 3.69 -23.49
N GLU A 83 2.28 4.83 -24.02
CA GLU A 83 3.16 5.99 -24.22
C GLU A 83 3.67 6.53 -22.87
N ALA A 84 2.78 6.60 -21.85
CA ALA A 84 3.18 7.00 -20.50
C ALA A 84 4.20 6.01 -19.91
N PHE A 85 4.06 4.70 -20.17
CA PHE A 85 5.04 3.71 -19.72
C PHE A 85 6.39 3.87 -20.43
N ALA A 86 6.40 4.17 -21.70
CA ALA A 86 7.65 4.47 -22.43
C ALA A 86 8.38 5.70 -21.87
N VAL A 87 7.65 6.77 -21.52
CA VAL A 87 8.21 7.95 -20.83
C VAL A 87 8.75 7.59 -19.45
N PHE A 88 8.01 6.79 -18.70
CA PHE A 88 8.39 6.30 -17.36
C PHE A 88 9.69 5.49 -17.40
N ALA A 89 9.78 4.52 -18.30
CA ALA A 89 10.96 3.68 -18.48
C ALA A 89 12.18 4.52 -18.94
N LYS A 90 11.97 5.41 -19.94
CA LYS A 90 13.03 6.30 -20.41
C LYS A 90 13.54 7.25 -19.34
N GLY A 91 12.67 7.68 -18.42
CA GLY A 91 13.03 8.49 -17.25
C GLY A 91 13.79 7.73 -16.16
N GLY A 92 13.97 6.41 -16.30
CA GLY A 92 14.64 5.56 -15.31
C GLY A 92 13.80 5.25 -14.08
N TRP A 93 12.50 5.55 -14.10
CA TRP A 93 11.62 5.38 -12.94
C TRP A 93 11.35 3.92 -12.57
N THR A 94 11.51 2.99 -13.51
CA THR A 94 11.47 1.53 -13.27
C THR A 94 12.62 1.06 -12.38
N ALA A 95 13.72 1.81 -12.35
CA ALA A 95 15.00 1.44 -11.77
C ALA A 95 15.29 2.11 -10.42
N LEU A 96 14.37 2.96 -9.91
CA LEU A 96 14.65 3.93 -8.84
C LEU A 96 15.35 3.32 -7.63
N SER A 97 14.80 2.22 -7.06
CA SER A 97 15.36 1.52 -5.90
C SER A 97 15.96 0.16 -6.23
N CYS A 98 16.16 -0.15 -7.52
CA CYS A 98 16.79 -1.40 -7.94
C CYS A 98 18.31 -1.34 -7.79
N ASP A 99 18.93 -2.53 -7.64
CA ASP A 99 20.37 -2.68 -7.46
C ASP A 99 21.15 -2.18 -8.69
N PRO A 100 22.19 -1.34 -8.51
CA PRO A 100 23.07 -0.91 -9.58
C PRO A 100 23.74 -2.05 -10.37
N GLU A 101 23.96 -3.21 -9.77
CA GLU A 101 24.49 -4.40 -10.47
C GLU A 101 23.62 -4.80 -11.67
N TYR A 102 22.30 -4.57 -11.56
CA TYR A 102 21.33 -4.90 -12.62
C TYR A 102 20.78 -3.67 -13.35
N GLY A 103 21.50 -2.54 -13.28
CA GLY A 103 21.13 -1.28 -13.95
C GLY A 103 20.19 -0.38 -13.15
N GLY A 104 20.02 -0.65 -11.86
CA GLY A 104 19.25 0.17 -10.94
C GLY A 104 19.94 1.47 -10.56
N GLN A 105 19.17 2.41 -9.99
CA GLN A 105 19.72 3.67 -9.46
C GLN A 105 20.16 3.55 -8.00
N GLY A 106 19.77 2.50 -7.30
CA GLY A 106 20.13 2.24 -5.91
C GLY A 106 19.62 3.29 -4.92
N LEU A 107 18.55 4.00 -5.25
CA LEU A 107 17.95 4.98 -4.34
C LEU A 107 17.13 4.29 -3.23
N PRO A 108 16.97 4.96 -2.07
CA PRO A 108 16.26 4.37 -0.93
C PRO A 108 14.79 4.02 -1.25
N ILE A 109 14.31 2.96 -0.61
CA ILE A 109 12.90 2.53 -0.69
C ILE A 109 11.96 3.64 -0.24
N VAL A 110 12.35 4.44 0.75
CA VAL A 110 11.51 5.56 1.22
C VAL A 110 11.22 6.58 0.12
N LEU A 111 12.17 6.87 -0.77
CA LEU A 111 11.93 7.75 -1.94
C LEU A 111 11.04 7.09 -2.99
N ASN A 112 11.25 5.79 -3.22
CA ASN A 112 10.37 5.02 -4.11
C ASN A 112 8.92 5.03 -3.60
N GLN A 113 8.69 4.97 -2.30
CA GLN A 113 7.34 5.02 -1.73
C GLN A 113 6.71 6.43 -1.81
N CYS A 114 7.48 7.51 -1.68
CA CYS A 114 6.98 8.86 -1.99
C CYS A 114 6.50 8.96 -3.44
N PHE A 115 7.32 8.49 -4.37
CA PHE A 115 6.96 8.48 -5.79
C PHE A 115 5.74 7.57 -6.06
N TYR A 116 5.69 6.39 -5.44
CA TYR A 116 4.57 5.48 -5.58
C TYR A 116 3.24 6.07 -5.07
N GLU A 117 3.25 6.86 -4.00
CA GLU A 117 2.10 7.65 -3.56
C GLU A 117 1.64 8.61 -4.66
N MET A 118 2.57 9.37 -5.24
CA MET A 118 2.24 10.34 -6.30
C MET A 118 1.66 9.66 -7.54
N LEU A 119 2.21 8.52 -7.95
CA LEU A 119 1.69 7.72 -9.07
C LEU A 119 0.25 7.25 -8.81
N ASN A 120 -0.02 6.76 -7.61
CA ASN A 120 -1.36 6.27 -7.24
C ASN A 120 -2.38 7.40 -7.06
N SER A 121 -1.96 8.58 -6.61
CA SER A 121 -2.80 9.78 -6.61
C SER A 121 -3.19 10.19 -8.03
N ALA A 122 -2.26 10.05 -8.96
CA ALA A 122 -2.46 10.40 -10.36
C ALA A 122 -3.30 9.36 -11.12
N ASN A 123 -2.97 8.07 -11.01
CA ASN A 123 -3.66 6.99 -11.73
C ASN A 123 -3.35 5.61 -11.13
N GLN A 124 -4.14 5.14 -10.19
CA GLN A 124 -3.93 3.83 -9.56
C GLN A 124 -3.98 2.69 -10.58
N ALA A 125 -4.89 2.74 -11.56
CA ALA A 125 -5.05 1.67 -12.57
C ALA A 125 -3.77 1.46 -13.38
N TRP A 126 -3.12 2.54 -13.81
CA TRP A 126 -1.85 2.49 -14.53
C TRP A 126 -0.70 2.04 -13.62
N THR A 127 -0.68 2.50 -12.37
CA THR A 127 0.40 2.20 -11.41
C THR A 127 0.50 0.72 -11.06
N MET A 128 -0.56 -0.06 -11.29
CA MET A 128 -0.53 -1.52 -11.11
C MET A 128 0.55 -2.20 -11.96
N TYR A 129 0.82 -1.72 -13.18
CA TYR A 129 1.80 -2.33 -14.09
C TYR A 129 3.24 -2.23 -13.59
N PRO A 130 3.80 -1.05 -13.30
CA PRO A 130 5.16 -0.95 -12.76
C PRO A 130 5.26 -1.46 -11.32
N GLY A 131 4.21 -1.34 -10.51
CA GLY A 131 4.22 -1.79 -9.11
C GLY A 131 4.41 -3.29 -8.97
N LEU A 132 3.74 -4.10 -9.80
CA LEU A 132 3.94 -5.56 -9.82
C LEU A 132 5.30 -5.94 -10.37
N THR A 133 5.79 -5.21 -11.38
CA THR A 133 7.12 -5.44 -11.95
C THR A 133 8.22 -5.25 -10.90
N HIS A 134 8.13 -4.18 -10.10
CA HIS A 134 9.06 -3.94 -8.99
C HIS A 134 9.01 -5.05 -7.94
N GLY A 135 7.82 -5.49 -7.52
CA GLY A 135 7.69 -6.59 -6.56
C GLY A 135 8.28 -7.91 -7.07
N ALA A 136 8.13 -8.21 -8.36
CA ALA A 136 8.75 -9.39 -8.97
C ALA A 136 10.28 -9.27 -9.08
N TYR A 137 10.78 -8.06 -9.35
CA TYR A 137 12.21 -7.77 -9.27
C TYR A 137 12.76 -8.15 -7.89
N GLU A 138 12.15 -7.69 -6.81
CA GLU A 138 12.56 -7.99 -5.44
C GLU A 138 12.59 -9.49 -5.13
N ALA A 139 11.55 -10.23 -5.56
CA ALA A 139 11.48 -11.68 -5.35
C ALA A 139 12.57 -12.43 -6.13
N LEU A 140 12.85 -12.05 -7.38
CA LEU A 140 13.90 -12.65 -8.19
C LEU A 140 15.29 -12.25 -7.72
N HIS A 141 15.49 -11.01 -7.28
CA HIS A 141 16.74 -10.54 -6.70
C HIS A 141 17.10 -11.37 -5.45
N ALA A 142 16.13 -11.64 -4.58
CA ALA A 142 16.33 -12.40 -3.36
C ALA A 142 16.49 -13.92 -3.59
N HIS A 143 15.78 -14.52 -4.53
CA HIS A 143 15.62 -15.97 -4.64
C HIS A 143 15.92 -16.56 -6.02
N GLY A 144 16.08 -15.73 -7.05
CA GLY A 144 16.42 -16.18 -8.40
C GLY A 144 17.80 -16.84 -8.46
N THR A 145 17.98 -17.77 -9.40
CA THR A 145 19.31 -18.27 -9.75
C THR A 145 20.14 -17.16 -10.41
N GLU A 146 21.46 -17.27 -10.40
CA GLU A 146 22.34 -16.28 -11.04
C GLU A 146 22.01 -16.08 -12.53
N ASN A 147 21.61 -17.16 -13.23
CA ASN A 147 21.18 -17.05 -14.61
C ASN A 147 19.85 -16.26 -14.74
N GLN A 148 18.86 -16.55 -13.88
CA GLN A 148 17.60 -15.80 -13.86
C GLN A 148 17.83 -14.32 -13.57
N LYS A 149 18.68 -14.00 -12.58
CA LYS A 149 19.02 -12.62 -12.22
C LYS A 149 19.66 -11.89 -13.40
N LYS A 150 20.72 -12.46 -13.99
CA LYS A 150 21.46 -11.84 -15.12
C LYS A 150 20.61 -11.64 -16.36
N THR A 151 19.67 -12.56 -16.63
CA THR A 151 18.85 -12.51 -17.83
C THR A 151 17.61 -11.61 -17.66
N ILE A 152 16.99 -11.63 -16.49
CA ILE A 152 15.67 -11.02 -16.28
C ILE A 152 15.78 -9.64 -15.61
N LEU A 153 16.59 -9.51 -14.54
CA LEU A 153 16.58 -8.26 -13.74
C LEU A 153 16.94 -7.02 -14.55
N PRO A 154 17.97 -7.01 -15.43
CA PRO A 154 18.26 -5.83 -16.25
C PRO A 154 17.11 -5.42 -17.18
N LYS A 155 16.32 -6.40 -17.67
CA LYS A 155 15.17 -6.17 -18.55
C LYS A 155 13.96 -5.59 -17.79
N LEU A 156 13.77 -5.98 -16.53
CA LEU A 156 12.76 -5.39 -15.66
C LEU A 156 13.17 -3.97 -15.23
N THR A 157 14.45 -3.78 -14.92
CA THR A 157 15.01 -2.51 -14.45
C THR A 157 14.97 -1.43 -15.52
N ASN A 158 15.28 -1.76 -16.78
CA ASN A 158 15.23 -0.79 -17.89
C ASN A 158 13.81 -0.61 -18.48
N GLY A 159 12.82 -1.37 -18.02
CA GLY A 159 11.43 -1.31 -18.51
C GLY A 159 11.22 -1.99 -19.87
N GLU A 160 12.18 -2.78 -20.37
CA GLU A 160 12.00 -3.56 -21.60
C GLU A 160 10.99 -4.71 -21.40
N TRP A 161 10.94 -5.28 -20.20
CA TRP A 161 9.97 -6.28 -19.78
C TRP A 161 9.22 -5.82 -18.53
N THR A 162 8.04 -6.40 -18.33
CA THR A 162 7.26 -6.28 -17.10
C THR A 162 7.09 -7.62 -16.42
N SER A 163 6.46 -7.63 -15.25
CA SER A 163 6.23 -8.89 -14.53
C SER A 163 4.88 -8.90 -13.79
N THR A 164 4.44 -10.11 -13.44
CA THR A 164 3.19 -10.35 -12.73
C THR A 164 3.36 -11.37 -11.60
N MET A 165 2.36 -11.42 -10.73
CA MET A 165 2.22 -12.37 -9.63
C MET A 165 1.00 -13.26 -9.88
N CYS A 166 1.21 -14.57 -10.13
CA CYS A 166 0.17 -15.54 -10.50
C CYS A 166 -0.06 -16.55 -9.37
N LEU A 167 -0.91 -16.19 -8.39
CA LEU A 167 -1.20 -16.99 -7.20
C LEU A 167 -2.59 -17.63 -7.26
N THR A 168 -3.61 -16.77 -7.33
CA THR A 168 -5.02 -17.09 -7.11
C THR A 168 -5.60 -17.97 -8.21
N GLU A 169 -6.40 -18.97 -7.80
CA GLU A 169 -7.22 -19.79 -8.68
C GLU A 169 -8.69 -19.62 -8.32
N SER A 170 -9.61 -20.02 -9.19
CA SER A 170 -11.06 -19.79 -9.01
C SER A 170 -11.64 -20.31 -7.69
N HIS A 171 -11.01 -21.32 -7.11
CA HIS A 171 -11.44 -21.97 -5.86
C HIS A 171 -10.54 -21.64 -4.67
N CYS A 172 -9.45 -20.90 -4.85
CA CYS A 172 -8.55 -20.53 -3.77
C CYS A 172 -7.84 -19.20 -4.01
N GLY A 173 -7.94 -18.28 -3.04
CA GLY A 173 -7.25 -17.00 -3.05
C GLY A 173 -6.62 -16.75 -1.68
N THR A 174 -7.43 -16.73 -0.62
CA THR A 174 -6.96 -16.60 0.76
C THR A 174 -6.19 -17.83 1.23
N ASP A 175 -6.71 -19.02 0.96
CA ASP A 175 -6.05 -20.30 1.25
C ASP A 175 -5.37 -20.86 -0.01
N LEU A 176 -4.14 -20.43 -0.26
CA LEU A 176 -3.33 -20.93 -1.35
C LEU A 176 -2.93 -22.41 -1.19
N GLY A 177 -3.11 -22.97 0.01
CA GLY A 177 -2.91 -24.41 0.25
C GLY A 177 -3.76 -25.32 -0.64
N LEU A 178 -4.82 -24.77 -1.23
CA LEU A 178 -5.76 -25.49 -2.10
C LEU A 178 -5.41 -25.41 -3.60
N LEU A 179 -4.39 -24.66 -4.01
CA LEU A 179 -4.05 -24.46 -5.43
C LEU A 179 -3.77 -25.81 -6.16
N ARG A 180 -4.17 -25.87 -7.44
CA ARG A 180 -4.15 -27.07 -8.28
C ARG A 180 -3.24 -26.97 -9.49
N THR A 181 -2.74 -25.80 -9.87
CA THR A 181 -1.77 -25.63 -10.96
C THR A 181 -0.58 -26.55 -10.71
N LYS A 182 -0.19 -27.32 -11.72
CA LYS A 182 0.87 -28.35 -11.67
C LYS A 182 2.09 -27.89 -12.44
N ALA A 183 3.26 -28.35 -12.00
CA ALA A 183 4.54 -28.18 -12.69
C ALA A 183 5.23 -29.54 -12.80
N ALA A 184 5.31 -30.10 -14.01
CA ALA A 184 5.94 -31.38 -14.29
C ALA A 184 7.41 -31.17 -14.68
N PRO A 185 8.39 -31.76 -13.97
CA PRO A 185 9.81 -31.63 -14.30
C PRO A 185 10.13 -32.28 -15.64
N GLN A 186 11.07 -31.70 -16.39
CA GLN A 186 11.54 -32.18 -17.68
C GLN A 186 13.02 -32.66 -17.59
N PRO A 187 13.47 -33.52 -18.52
CA PRO A 187 14.85 -34.01 -18.53
C PRO A 187 15.92 -32.92 -18.69
N ASP A 188 15.56 -31.78 -19.29
CA ASP A 188 16.43 -30.62 -19.52
C ASP A 188 16.54 -29.68 -18.33
N GLY A 189 15.85 -30.01 -17.22
CA GLY A 189 15.81 -29.19 -16.01
C GLY A 189 14.73 -28.08 -16.02
N THR A 190 13.97 -27.96 -17.10
CA THR A 190 12.79 -27.07 -17.17
C THR A 190 11.57 -27.76 -16.57
N TYR A 191 10.46 -27.05 -16.53
CA TYR A 191 9.17 -27.54 -16.05
C TYR A 191 8.08 -27.23 -17.06
N ARG A 192 7.06 -28.08 -17.13
CA ARG A 192 5.82 -27.83 -17.88
C ARG A 192 4.70 -27.55 -16.91
N LEU A 193 4.15 -26.35 -17.00
CA LEU A 193 3.09 -25.89 -16.11
C LEU A 193 1.73 -25.97 -16.82
N SER A 194 0.73 -26.48 -16.08
CA SER A 194 -0.65 -26.57 -16.56
C SER A 194 -1.63 -26.20 -15.45
N GLY A 195 -2.61 -25.35 -15.79
CA GLY A 195 -3.62 -24.86 -14.87
C GLY A 195 -4.19 -23.50 -15.27
N SER A 196 -4.86 -22.85 -14.35
CA SER A 196 -5.40 -21.51 -14.59
C SER A 196 -5.23 -20.64 -13.34
N LYS A 197 -5.05 -19.36 -13.58
CA LYS A 197 -4.94 -18.32 -12.56
C LYS A 197 -5.95 -17.22 -12.84
N ILE A 198 -6.56 -16.65 -11.79
CA ILE A 198 -7.53 -15.56 -11.93
C ILE A 198 -7.08 -14.32 -11.16
N PHE A 199 -7.68 -13.19 -11.49
CA PHE A 199 -7.38 -11.88 -10.88
C PHE A 199 -5.92 -11.46 -11.04
N ILE A 200 -5.29 -11.83 -12.16
CA ILE A 200 -3.89 -11.51 -12.42
C ILE A 200 -3.79 -10.10 -12.99
N SER A 201 -3.38 -9.17 -12.16
CA SER A 201 -3.11 -7.80 -12.59
C SER A 201 -1.95 -7.80 -13.57
N SER A 202 -2.11 -7.06 -14.67
CA SER A 202 -1.11 -6.94 -15.75
C SER A 202 -0.72 -8.28 -16.39
N GLY A 203 -1.61 -9.30 -16.34
CA GLY A 203 -1.36 -10.63 -16.87
C GLY A 203 -1.01 -10.66 -18.36
N ASP A 204 -1.63 -9.79 -19.14
CA ASP A 204 -1.22 -9.43 -20.50
C ASP A 204 -1.53 -7.95 -20.75
N HIS A 205 -0.75 -7.31 -21.60
CA HIS A 205 -0.89 -5.91 -22.01
C HIS A 205 0.06 -5.60 -23.19
N ASP A 206 -0.09 -4.42 -23.77
CA ASP A 206 0.65 -3.96 -24.96
C ASP A 206 1.79 -2.97 -24.69
N PHE A 207 2.21 -2.77 -23.43
CA PHE A 207 3.31 -1.86 -23.08
C PHE A 207 4.65 -2.35 -23.59
N VAL A 208 4.89 -3.64 -23.47
CA VAL A 208 6.17 -4.32 -23.75
C VAL A 208 5.94 -5.63 -24.49
N ASP A 209 6.99 -6.15 -25.12
CA ASP A 209 6.89 -7.38 -25.89
C ASP A 209 6.83 -8.63 -25.01
N ASN A 210 7.49 -8.62 -23.86
CA ASN A 210 7.57 -9.78 -22.98
C ASN A 210 7.16 -9.48 -21.54
N ILE A 211 6.50 -10.45 -20.90
CA ILE A 211 6.04 -10.40 -19.52
C ILE A 211 6.56 -11.63 -18.79
N ILE A 212 7.14 -11.42 -17.62
CA ILE A 212 7.62 -12.49 -16.73
C ILE A 212 6.57 -12.76 -15.67
N HIS A 213 6.04 -13.97 -15.64
CA HIS A 213 5.03 -14.39 -14.67
C HIS A 213 5.68 -15.19 -13.54
N LEU A 214 5.53 -14.73 -12.30
CA LEU A 214 5.90 -15.50 -11.12
C LEU A 214 4.71 -16.37 -10.71
N VAL A 215 4.77 -17.66 -11.01
CA VAL A 215 3.65 -18.60 -10.91
C VAL A 215 3.84 -19.57 -9.75
N LEU A 216 2.87 -19.63 -8.85
CA LEU A 216 2.79 -20.68 -7.82
C LEU A 216 2.16 -21.94 -8.40
N ALA A 217 2.87 -23.08 -8.26
CA ALA A 217 2.41 -24.39 -8.73
C ALA A 217 2.90 -25.52 -7.82
N ARG A 218 2.37 -26.74 -8.03
CA ARG A 218 2.76 -27.95 -7.30
C ARG A 218 3.58 -28.90 -8.17
N LEU A 219 4.62 -29.42 -7.59
CA LEU A 219 5.34 -30.58 -8.13
C LEU A 219 4.51 -31.86 -7.95
N PRO A 220 4.76 -32.93 -8.75
CA PRO A 220 3.98 -34.19 -8.69
C PRO A 220 3.89 -34.79 -7.28
N ASP A 221 4.99 -34.85 -6.55
CA ASP A 221 5.09 -35.49 -5.23
C ASP A 221 5.12 -34.46 -4.07
N ALA A 222 4.58 -33.25 -4.32
CA ALA A 222 4.59 -32.20 -3.33
C ALA A 222 3.66 -32.49 -2.13
N PRO A 223 4.07 -32.15 -0.90
CA PRO A 223 3.18 -32.24 0.26
C PRO A 223 1.87 -31.49 0.05
N ALA A 224 0.79 -31.96 0.68
CA ALA A 224 -0.47 -31.23 0.68
C ALA A 224 -0.37 -29.88 1.42
N GLY A 225 -1.31 -28.96 1.12
CA GLY A 225 -1.37 -27.66 1.76
C GLY A 225 -0.28 -26.70 1.31
N SER A 226 -0.05 -25.64 2.06
CA SER A 226 0.90 -24.56 1.73
C SER A 226 2.37 -25.01 1.69
N LYS A 227 2.71 -26.12 2.35
CA LYS A 227 4.07 -26.66 2.39
C LYS A 227 4.54 -27.32 1.07
N GLY A 228 3.63 -27.58 0.13
CA GLY A 228 3.96 -28.20 -1.16
C GLY A 228 3.91 -27.21 -2.35
N ILE A 229 3.98 -25.91 -2.10
CA ILE A 229 3.93 -24.89 -3.14
C ILE A 229 5.34 -24.50 -3.56
N SER A 230 5.59 -24.53 -4.86
CA SER A 230 6.83 -24.07 -5.50
C SER A 230 6.58 -22.82 -6.35
N LEU A 231 7.62 -22.02 -6.59
CA LEU A 231 7.55 -20.80 -7.38
C LEU A 231 8.31 -21.00 -8.70
N PHE A 232 7.72 -20.53 -9.79
CA PHE A 232 8.28 -20.64 -11.13
C PHE A 232 8.29 -19.31 -11.87
N VAL A 233 9.34 -19.04 -12.62
CA VAL A 233 9.33 -18.06 -13.71
C VAL A 233 8.72 -18.72 -14.94
N VAL A 234 7.70 -18.09 -15.52
CA VAL A 234 7.08 -18.43 -16.79
C VAL A 234 7.04 -17.18 -17.65
N SER A 235 7.76 -17.14 -18.74
CA SER A 235 7.84 -16.00 -19.64
C SER A 235 6.74 -16.06 -20.71
N LYS A 236 6.21 -14.92 -21.12
CA LYS A 236 5.21 -14.80 -22.21
C LYS A 236 5.76 -15.37 -23.53
N PHE A 237 7.02 -15.09 -23.85
CA PHE A 237 7.79 -15.74 -24.90
C PHE A 237 8.91 -16.53 -24.28
N LYS A 238 9.21 -17.73 -24.80
CA LYS A 238 10.34 -18.54 -24.30
C LYS A 238 11.65 -17.78 -24.46
N LEU A 239 12.55 -17.96 -23.51
CA LEU A 239 13.86 -17.33 -23.56
C LEU A 239 14.86 -18.31 -24.18
N LYS A 240 15.65 -17.84 -25.18
CA LYS A 240 16.76 -18.59 -25.74
C LYS A 240 17.97 -18.52 -24.79
N GLU A 241 18.98 -19.33 -25.04
CA GLU A 241 20.23 -19.36 -24.24
C GLU A 241 20.92 -17.99 -24.15
N ASP A 242 20.82 -17.18 -25.21
CA ASP A 242 21.39 -15.84 -25.28
C ASP A 242 20.50 -14.77 -24.63
N GLY A 243 19.35 -15.17 -24.03
CA GLY A 243 18.38 -14.27 -23.40
C GLY A 243 17.45 -13.55 -24.38
N SER A 244 17.55 -13.81 -25.69
CA SER A 244 16.61 -13.26 -26.68
C SER A 244 15.28 -14.01 -26.68
N LEU A 245 14.23 -13.37 -27.24
CA LEU A 245 12.90 -13.96 -27.30
C LEU A 245 12.83 -15.07 -28.35
N GLY A 246 12.24 -16.20 -27.95
CA GLY A 246 11.91 -17.33 -28.80
C GLY A 246 10.46 -17.32 -29.24
N GLU A 247 9.88 -18.52 -29.37
CA GLU A 247 8.48 -18.72 -29.70
C GLU A 247 7.54 -18.34 -28.55
N ARG A 248 6.26 -18.13 -28.84
CA ARG A 248 5.21 -17.90 -27.84
C ARG A 248 5.13 -19.09 -26.88
N ASN A 249 5.14 -18.79 -25.58
CA ASN A 249 5.00 -19.83 -24.56
C ASN A 249 3.52 -20.18 -24.32
N GLY A 250 3.27 -21.30 -23.65
CA GLY A 250 1.95 -21.83 -23.33
C GLY A 250 1.20 -21.09 -22.20
N ILE A 251 1.53 -19.82 -21.92
CA ILE A 251 0.79 -18.96 -21.01
C ILE A 251 0.12 -17.82 -21.77
N TYR A 252 -1.18 -17.62 -21.56
CA TYR A 252 -1.94 -16.58 -22.26
C TYR A 252 -3.16 -16.10 -21.48
N CYS A 253 -3.62 -14.88 -21.80
CA CYS A 253 -4.84 -14.30 -21.25
C CYS A 253 -6.07 -14.93 -21.94
N SER A 254 -6.88 -15.63 -21.16
CA SER A 254 -8.13 -16.26 -21.64
C SER A 254 -9.38 -15.44 -21.33
N GLY A 255 -9.27 -14.39 -20.48
CA GLY A 255 -10.36 -13.50 -20.12
C GLY A 255 -9.91 -12.28 -19.33
N LEU A 256 -10.70 -11.22 -19.38
CA LEU A 256 -10.55 -10.03 -18.54
C LEU A 256 -11.72 -9.92 -17.57
N GLU A 257 -11.44 -9.54 -16.34
CA GLU A 257 -12.47 -9.30 -15.33
C GLU A 257 -13.15 -7.93 -15.54
N HIS A 258 -14.48 -7.91 -15.48
CA HIS A 258 -15.29 -6.70 -15.41
C HIS A 258 -15.38 -6.23 -13.96
N LYS A 259 -14.76 -5.11 -13.65
CA LYS A 259 -14.52 -4.67 -12.28
C LYS A 259 -15.34 -3.43 -11.89
N MET A 260 -15.51 -3.21 -10.59
CA MET A 260 -16.11 -2.01 -10.02
C MET A 260 -15.27 -0.74 -10.29
N GLY A 261 -13.94 -0.87 -10.24
CA GLY A 261 -12.98 0.21 -10.44
C GLY A 261 -11.69 -0.27 -11.07
N ILE A 262 -10.68 0.61 -11.13
CA ILE A 262 -9.39 0.39 -11.79
C ILE A 262 -9.53 -0.24 -13.18
N HIS A 263 -10.46 0.29 -13.97
CA HIS A 263 -10.83 -0.30 -15.28
C HIS A 263 -9.65 -0.31 -16.27
N GLY A 264 -8.76 0.68 -16.18
CA GLY A 264 -7.55 0.75 -16.99
C GLY A 264 -6.46 -0.26 -16.63
N SER A 265 -6.61 -0.99 -15.50
CA SER A 265 -5.72 -2.09 -15.13
C SER A 265 -6.24 -3.41 -15.69
N ALA A 266 -5.46 -4.07 -16.54
CA ALA A 266 -5.79 -5.39 -17.06
C ALA A 266 -5.75 -6.42 -15.93
N THR A 267 -6.92 -6.93 -15.54
CA THR A 267 -7.05 -7.99 -14.54
C THR A 267 -7.44 -9.26 -15.27
N CYS A 268 -6.47 -10.16 -15.46
CA CYS A 268 -6.54 -11.27 -16.39
C CYS A 268 -6.93 -12.58 -15.72
N GLN A 269 -7.64 -13.42 -16.47
CA GLN A 269 -7.68 -14.86 -16.31
C GLN A 269 -6.55 -15.44 -17.17
N MET A 270 -5.57 -16.08 -16.51
CA MET A 270 -4.41 -16.65 -17.20
C MET A 270 -4.55 -18.16 -17.32
N THR A 271 -4.38 -18.69 -18.51
CA THR A 271 -4.34 -20.12 -18.78
C THR A 271 -2.91 -20.55 -19.05
N LEU A 272 -2.52 -21.68 -18.48
CA LEU A 272 -1.23 -22.35 -18.70
C LEU A 272 -1.51 -23.71 -19.36
N GLU A 273 -1.05 -23.86 -20.59
CA GLU A 273 -1.14 -25.10 -21.37
C GLU A 273 0.27 -25.56 -21.74
N ASP A 274 0.79 -26.49 -20.96
CA ASP A 274 2.15 -27.00 -21.14
C ASP A 274 3.22 -25.88 -21.18
N ALA A 275 2.98 -24.82 -20.38
CA ALA A 275 3.82 -23.64 -20.36
C ALA A 275 5.21 -23.98 -19.80
N GLU A 276 6.25 -23.60 -20.53
CA GLU A 276 7.64 -23.79 -20.09
C GLU A 276 7.98 -22.79 -18.98
N GLY A 277 8.60 -23.29 -17.90
CA GLY A 277 9.04 -22.48 -16.78
C GLY A 277 10.28 -23.02 -16.10
N SER A 278 10.89 -22.17 -15.28
CA SER A 278 12.05 -22.50 -14.45
C SER A 278 11.78 -22.24 -12.97
N LEU A 279 12.28 -23.13 -12.11
CA LEU A 279 12.07 -23.03 -10.65
C LEU A 279 12.82 -21.81 -10.08
N VAL A 280 12.16 -21.09 -9.18
CA VAL A 280 12.76 -20.01 -8.37
C VAL A 280 12.97 -20.51 -6.94
N GLY A 281 14.20 -20.38 -6.44
CA GLY A 281 14.57 -20.87 -5.12
C GLY A 281 14.56 -22.40 -5.02
N GLN A 282 13.98 -22.93 -3.92
CA GLN A 282 13.97 -24.35 -3.65
C GLN A 282 12.59 -24.98 -3.86
N PRO A 283 12.49 -26.26 -4.25
CA PRO A 283 11.24 -27.00 -4.31
C PRO A 283 10.47 -26.91 -2.98
N ASN A 284 9.14 -26.71 -3.07
CA ASN A 284 8.24 -26.62 -1.92
C ASN A 284 8.50 -25.43 -0.95
N LYS A 285 9.29 -24.44 -1.40
CA LYS A 285 9.56 -23.19 -0.67
C LYS A 285 9.04 -21.94 -1.42
N GLY A 286 8.24 -22.14 -2.47
CA GLY A 286 7.79 -21.07 -3.35
C GLY A 286 6.94 -20.02 -2.67
N LEU A 287 6.13 -20.42 -1.66
CA LEU A 287 5.33 -19.46 -0.91
C LEU A 287 6.22 -18.51 -0.08
N ALA A 288 7.30 -19.03 0.53
CA ALA A 288 8.25 -18.20 1.27
C ALA A 288 8.97 -17.20 0.35
N ALA A 289 9.38 -17.64 -0.86
CA ALA A 289 9.99 -16.76 -1.86
C ALA A 289 9.00 -15.68 -2.34
N MET A 290 7.73 -16.05 -2.55
CA MET A 290 6.69 -15.12 -2.98
C MET A 290 6.34 -14.09 -1.89
N PHE A 291 6.55 -14.39 -0.61
CA PHE A 291 6.29 -13.44 0.48
C PHE A 291 7.12 -12.17 0.39
N VAL A 292 8.28 -12.19 -0.24
CA VAL A 292 9.08 -10.98 -0.50
C VAL A 292 8.24 -10.00 -1.32
N MET A 293 7.74 -10.44 -2.46
CA MET A 293 6.84 -9.65 -3.31
C MET A 293 5.53 -9.27 -2.60
N MET A 294 4.91 -10.21 -1.90
CA MET A 294 3.63 -9.97 -1.20
C MET A 294 3.75 -8.93 -0.07
N ASN A 295 4.86 -8.90 0.66
CA ASN A 295 5.04 -7.91 1.74
C ASN A 295 5.28 -6.51 1.17
N ALA A 296 6.07 -6.38 0.11
CA ALA A 296 6.22 -5.13 -0.64
C ALA A 296 4.87 -4.65 -1.19
N ALA A 297 4.09 -5.56 -1.81
CA ALA A 297 2.75 -5.27 -2.32
C ALA A 297 1.79 -4.81 -1.23
N ARG A 298 1.81 -5.37 -0.02
CA ARG A 298 0.96 -4.96 1.10
C ARG A 298 1.21 -3.53 1.54
N ILE A 299 2.47 -3.12 1.64
CA ILE A 299 2.84 -1.73 1.92
C ILE A 299 2.39 -0.84 0.76
N GLY A 300 2.67 -1.25 -0.48
CA GLY A 300 2.22 -0.57 -1.68
C GLY A 300 0.70 -0.35 -1.72
N VAL A 301 -0.11 -1.33 -1.30
CA VAL A 301 -1.59 -1.18 -1.23
C VAL A 301 -2.02 -0.14 -0.19
N GLY A 302 -1.31 -0.02 0.93
CA GLY A 302 -1.50 1.09 1.85
C GLY A 302 -1.24 2.44 1.18
N MET A 303 -0.14 2.54 0.41
CA MET A 303 0.22 3.76 -0.33
C MET A 303 -0.75 4.06 -1.49
N GLN A 304 -1.33 3.06 -2.13
CA GLN A 304 -2.41 3.23 -3.13
C GLN A 304 -3.62 3.95 -2.51
N SER A 305 -4.07 3.47 -1.38
CA SER A 305 -5.20 4.06 -0.67
C SER A 305 -4.90 5.46 -0.13
N LEU A 306 -3.66 5.68 0.33
CA LEU A 306 -3.17 7.00 0.71
C LEU A 306 -3.23 7.96 -0.48
N GLY A 307 -2.70 7.57 -1.64
CA GLY A 307 -2.71 8.39 -2.86
C GLY A 307 -4.13 8.78 -3.30
N LEU A 308 -5.08 7.83 -3.29
CA LEU A 308 -6.49 8.13 -3.60
C LEU A 308 -7.13 9.06 -2.56
N THR A 309 -6.78 8.90 -1.28
CA THR A 309 -7.25 9.80 -0.21
C THR A 309 -6.75 11.22 -0.42
N GLU A 310 -5.47 11.38 -0.77
CA GLU A 310 -4.84 12.68 -1.02
C GLU A 310 -5.51 13.41 -2.18
N VAL A 311 -5.63 12.78 -3.35
CA VAL A 311 -6.24 13.43 -4.52
C VAL A 311 -7.73 13.73 -4.30
N ALA A 312 -8.46 12.85 -3.64
CA ALA A 312 -9.86 13.09 -3.30
C ALA A 312 -10.03 14.27 -2.33
N TYR A 313 -9.15 14.36 -1.32
CA TYR A 313 -9.12 15.49 -0.38
C TYR A 313 -8.85 16.82 -1.08
N GLN A 314 -7.84 16.89 -1.96
CA GLN A 314 -7.49 18.11 -2.69
C GLN A 314 -8.69 18.64 -3.48
N ASN A 315 -9.37 17.76 -4.22
CA ASN A 315 -10.54 18.11 -5.02
C ASN A 315 -11.74 18.52 -4.15
N ALA A 316 -11.99 17.79 -3.06
CA ALA A 316 -13.06 18.12 -2.14
C ALA A 316 -12.84 19.48 -1.45
N LEU A 317 -11.59 19.77 -1.07
CA LEU A 317 -11.25 21.08 -0.47
C LEU A 317 -11.42 22.22 -1.47
N ALA A 318 -10.96 22.05 -2.72
CA ALA A 318 -11.13 23.06 -3.77
C ALA A 318 -12.61 23.32 -4.04
N TYR A 319 -13.42 22.27 -4.19
CA TYR A 319 -14.86 22.39 -4.36
C TYR A 319 -15.53 23.07 -3.16
N ALA A 320 -15.18 22.72 -1.93
CA ALA A 320 -15.78 23.28 -0.72
C ALA A 320 -15.48 24.78 -0.57
N LYS A 321 -14.33 25.25 -1.03
CA LYS A 321 -13.96 26.67 -1.03
C LYS A 321 -14.79 27.49 -2.04
N ASP A 322 -15.04 26.92 -3.22
CA ASP A 322 -15.73 27.60 -4.32
C ASP A 322 -17.26 27.51 -4.22
N ARG A 323 -17.80 26.37 -3.82
CA ARG A 323 -19.23 26.11 -3.73
C ARG A 323 -19.87 26.95 -2.63
N ILE A 324 -20.79 27.83 -3.00
CA ILE A 324 -21.60 28.60 -2.06
C ILE A 324 -22.99 27.96 -1.90
N GLN A 325 -23.41 27.73 -0.64
CA GLN A 325 -24.72 27.15 -0.34
C GLN A 325 -25.09 27.41 1.12
N SER A 326 -26.28 27.98 1.38
CA SER A 326 -26.77 28.28 2.72
C SER A 326 -25.93 29.35 3.46
N ARG A 327 -26.13 29.52 4.74
CA ARG A 327 -25.38 30.44 5.63
C ARG A 327 -24.82 29.66 6.82
N SER A 328 -23.73 30.15 7.39
CA SER A 328 -23.23 29.63 8.66
C SER A 328 -24.28 29.77 9.75
N LEU A 329 -24.37 28.79 10.66
CA LEU A 329 -25.27 28.83 11.82
C LEU A 329 -24.99 30.03 12.74
N THR A 330 -23.80 30.62 12.69
CA THR A 330 -23.39 31.81 13.46
C THR A 330 -23.52 33.11 12.68
N GLY A 331 -24.34 33.11 11.62
CA GLY A 331 -24.59 34.25 10.74
C GLY A 331 -23.69 34.29 9.52
N PRO A 332 -24.02 35.13 8.52
CA PRO A 332 -23.28 35.26 7.27
C PRO A 332 -21.77 35.51 7.51
N LYS A 333 -20.91 34.77 6.82
CA LYS A 333 -19.44 34.96 6.86
C LYS A 333 -18.97 35.90 5.76
N ASP A 334 -19.70 35.94 4.66
CA ASP A 334 -19.51 36.92 3.58
C ASP A 334 -20.87 37.54 3.23
N PRO A 335 -21.25 38.66 3.88
CA PRO A 335 -22.52 39.32 3.62
C PRO A 335 -22.69 39.86 2.19
N SER A 336 -21.59 40.04 1.45
CA SER A 336 -21.62 40.50 0.05
C SER A 336 -22.09 39.45 -0.94
N LYS A 337 -22.05 38.17 -0.55
CA LYS A 337 -22.48 37.03 -1.37
C LYS A 337 -23.89 36.57 -1.01
N LEU A 338 -24.56 35.91 -1.95
CA LEU A 338 -25.91 35.35 -1.74
C LEU A 338 -25.92 34.21 -0.73
N ALA A 339 -24.80 33.47 -0.60
CA ALA A 339 -24.62 32.37 0.34
C ALA A 339 -23.16 32.33 0.79
N ASP A 340 -22.86 31.61 1.87
CA ASP A 340 -21.50 31.34 2.29
C ASP A 340 -20.90 30.14 1.52
N SER A 341 -19.58 30.04 1.46
CA SER A 341 -18.89 28.82 1.05
C SER A 341 -19.31 27.67 1.95
N ILE A 342 -19.51 26.46 1.39
CA ILE A 342 -19.87 25.29 2.20
C ILE A 342 -18.80 24.90 3.22
N LEU A 343 -17.58 25.41 3.07
CA LEU A 343 -16.49 25.24 4.03
C LEU A 343 -16.78 25.81 5.41
N VAL A 344 -17.81 26.71 5.55
CA VAL A 344 -18.22 27.24 6.85
C VAL A 344 -18.98 26.22 7.70
N HIS A 345 -19.50 25.14 7.09
CA HIS A 345 -20.32 24.15 7.78
C HIS A 345 -19.45 23.15 8.55
N PRO A 346 -19.75 22.90 9.85
CA PRO A 346 -18.93 22.01 10.69
C PRO A 346 -18.79 20.59 10.15
N ASP A 347 -19.85 20.04 9.53
CA ASP A 347 -19.80 18.67 9.00
C ASP A 347 -18.93 18.57 7.74
N VAL A 348 -18.97 19.56 6.85
CA VAL A 348 -18.05 19.66 5.70
C VAL A 348 -16.60 19.73 6.19
N ARG A 349 -16.32 20.55 7.19
CA ARG A 349 -14.98 20.60 7.81
C ARG A 349 -14.56 19.27 8.43
N LYS A 350 -15.49 18.57 9.10
CA LYS A 350 -15.21 17.26 9.68
C LYS A 350 -14.83 16.25 8.59
N MET A 351 -15.56 16.18 7.47
CA MET A 351 -15.23 15.30 6.36
C MET A 351 -13.85 15.59 5.77
N LEU A 352 -13.54 16.86 5.51
CA LEU A 352 -12.25 17.29 4.99
C LEU A 352 -11.10 17.03 5.96
N LEU A 353 -11.26 17.35 7.24
CA LEU A 353 -10.24 17.09 8.27
C LEU A 353 -10.01 15.60 8.50
N THR A 354 -11.05 14.77 8.37
CA THR A 354 -10.92 13.31 8.43
C THR A 354 -10.04 12.80 7.31
N ALA A 355 -10.30 13.21 6.05
CA ALA A 355 -9.50 12.82 4.90
C ALA A 355 -8.05 13.31 5.05
N LYS A 356 -7.85 14.57 5.44
CA LYS A 356 -6.52 15.14 5.69
C LYS A 356 -5.76 14.39 6.78
N ALA A 357 -6.41 14.09 7.90
CA ALA A 357 -5.78 13.39 9.01
C ALA A 357 -5.35 11.97 8.64
N TYR A 358 -6.13 11.26 7.84
CA TYR A 358 -5.75 9.92 7.37
C TYR A 358 -4.70 9.98 6.26
N ALA A 359 -4.72 10.95 5.36
CA ALA A 359 -3.69 11.12 4.34
C ALA A 359 -2.32 11.42 4.97
N GLU A 360 -2.22 12.44 5.81
CA GLU A 360 -0.96 12.86 6.42
C GLU A 360 -0.42 11.85 7.45
N GLY A 361 -1.30 11.25 8.27
CA GLY A 361 -0.92 10.17 9.19
C GLY A 361 -0.50 8.90 8.47
N GLY A 362 -1.18 8.57 7.37
CA GLY A 362 -0.84 7.44 6.49
C GLY A 362 0.53 7.61 5.83
N ARG A 363 0.84 8.83 5.36
CA ARG A 363 2.15 9.18 4.79
C ARG A 363 3.25 9.03 5.83
N ALA A 364 3.07 9.56 7.04
CA ALA A 364 4.05 9.42 8.10
C ALA A 364 4.34 7.94 8.45
N LEU A 365 3.30 7.11 8.58
CA LEU A 365 3.46 5.68 8.85
C LEU A 365 4.07 4.93 7.67
N GLY A 366 3.59 5.16 6.44
CA GLY A 366 4.08 4.48 5.24
C GLY A 366 5.57 4.76 4.98
N LEU A 367 5.98 6.03 5.08
CA LEU A 367 7.38 6.42 4.89
C LEU A 367 8.27 5.94 6.05
N TYR A 368 7.77 5.90 7.29
CA TYR A 368 8.50 5.27 8.38
C TYR A 368 8.74 3.77 8.14
N CYS A 369 7.73 3.03 7.66
CA CYS A 369 7.91 1.63 7.30
C CYS A 369 8.93 1.46 6.16
N ALA A 370 8.91 2.34 5.16
CA ALA A 370 9.88 2.32 4.07
C ALA A 370 11.32 2.57 4.58
N LEU A 371 11.51 3.53 5.49
CA LEU A 371 12.81 3.78 6.12
C LEU A 371 13.29 2.58 6.95
N LEU A 372 12.38 1.86 7.62
CA LEU A 372 12.73 0.63 8.33
C LEU A 372 13.20 -0.47 7.35
N ILE A 373 12.64 -0.53 6.14
CA ILE A 373 13.10 -1.46 5.09
C ILE A 373 14.50 -1.05 4.62
N ASP A 374 14.77 0.24 4.41
CA ASP A 374 16.10 0.72 4.06
C ASP A 374 17.13 0.32 5.12
N ARG A 375 16.79 0.42 6.42
CA ARG A 375 17.64 -0.06 7.53
C ARG A 375 17.79 -1.58 7.54
N GLU A 376 16.71 -2.33 7.33
CA GLU A 376 16.74 -3.80 7.26
C GLU A 376 17.69 -4.30 6.19
N LEU A 377 17.70 -3.67 5.04
CA LEU A 377 18.51 -4.07 3.89
C LEU A 377 19.97 -3.61 4.02
N ASN A 378 20.21 -2.39 4.50
CA ASN A 378 21.47 -1.69 4.27
C ASN A 378 22.26 -1.31 5.54
N HIS A 379 21.69 -1.46 6.76
CA HIS A 379 22.40 -1.07 7.97
C HIS A 379 23.55 -2.03 8.26
N PRO A 380 24.77 -1.55 8.59
CA PRO A 380 25.94 -2.41 8.85
C PRO A 380 25.74 -3.33 10.07
N ASP A 381 25.06 -2.85 11.12
CA ASP A 381 24.78 -3.64 12.33
C ASP A 381 23.63 -4.63 12.09
N ALA A 382 23.92 -5.92 12.23
CA ALA A 382 22.94 -7.01 12.09
C ALA A 382 21.81 -6.94 13.12
N ALA A 383 22.05 -6.39 14.32
CA ALA A 383 21.01 -6.24 15.33
C ALA A 383 19.98 -5.18 14.92
N VAL A 384 20.42 -4.06 14.34
CA VAL A 384 19.54 -3.02 13.79
C VAL A 384 18.73 -3.56 12.62
N ARG A 385 19.36 -4.34 11.70
CA ARG A 385 18.63 -4.98 10.61
C ARG A 385 17.52 -5.90 11.13
N ALA A 386 17.84 -6.76 12.10
CA ALA A 386 16.90 -7.71 12.68
C ALA A 386 15.76 -7.02 13.44
N GLU A 387 16.03 -5.91 14.12
CA GLU A 387 15.00 -5.12 14.81
C GLU A 387 14.08 -4.42 13.80
N SER A 388 14.64 -3.81 12.77
CA SER A 388 13.89 -3.17 11.69
C SER A 388 12.96 -4.16 10.98
N ALA A 389 13.44 -5.36 10.63
CA ALA A 389 12.65 -6.43 10.06
C ALA A 389 11.44 -6.82 10.93
N LYS A 390 11.62 -6.91 12.25
CA LYS A 390 10.52 -7.22 13.19
C LYS A 390 9.47 -6.10 13.23
N LEU A 391 9.91 -4.84 13.23
CA LEU A 391 9.00 -3.69 13.21
C LEU A 391 8.25 -3.60 11.87
N VAL A 392 8.91 -3.78 10.74
CA VAL A 392 8.26 -3.88 9.42
C VAL A 392 7.20 -4.98 9.43
N ALA A 393 7.54 -6.17 9.92
CA ALA A 393 6.61 -7.29 10.00
C ALA A 393 5.38 -6.99 10.87
N LEU A 394 5.52 -6.23 11.97
CA LEU A 394 4.43 -5.79 12.84
C LEU A 394 3.55 -4.73 12.16
N LEU A 395 4.18 -3.74 11.52
CA LEU A 395 3.48 -2.57 10.99
C LEU A 395 2.83 -2.83 9.62
N THR A 396 3.34 -3.76 8.82
CA THR A 396 2.81 -4.08 7.48
C THR A 396 1.30 -4.35 7.46
N PRO A 397 0.72 -5.20 8.34
CA PRO A 397 -0.73 -5.38 8.42
C PRO A 397 -1.49 -4.09 8.74
N ILE A 398 -0.92 -3.23 9.56
CA ILE A 398 -1.51 -1.95 9.95
C ILE A 398 -1.48 -0.98 8.76
N VAL A 399 -0.33 -0.84 8.09
CA VAL A 399 -0.20 -0.02 6.87
C VAL A 399 -1.24 -0.46 5.85
N LYS A 400 -1.34 -1.77 5.58
CA LYS A 400 -2.29 -2.28 4.59
C LYS A 400 -3.74 -2.07 5.02
N ALA A 401 -4.16 -2.58 6.16
CA ALA A 401 -5.56 -2.63 6.51
C ALA A 401 -6.10 -1.31 7.09
N PHE A 402 -5.37 -0.67 8.01
CA PHE A 402 -5.84 0.57 8.62
C PHE A 402 -5.91 1.73 7.64
N ILE A 403 -4.88 1.87 6.76
CA ILE A 403 -4.88 2.94 5.77
C ILE A 403 -5.96 2.69 4.71
N THR A 404 -6.17 1.44 4.27
CA THR A 404 -7.15 1.15 3.22
C THR A 404 -8.60 1.26 3.70
N ASP A 405 -8.92 0.82 4.93
CA ASP A 405 -10.25 1.00 5.51
C ASP A 405 -10.60 2.49 5.64
N ASN A 406 -9.67 3.28 6.18
CA ASN A 406 -9.88 4.70 6.39
C ASN A 406 -9.82 5.50 5.08
N GLY A 407 -9.02 5.06 4.09
CA GLY A 407 -8.96 5.68 2.78
C GLY A 407 -10.27 5.53 2.00
N TRP A 408 -10.93 4.38 2.09
CA TRP A 408 -12.25 4.21 1.48
C TRP A 408 -13.32 5.11 2.15
N ILE A 409 -13.30 5.21 3.47
CA ILE A 409 -14.16 6.15 4.22
C ILE A 409 -13.87 7.60 3.81
N ALA A 410 -12.60 7.96 3.69
CA ALA A 410 -12.16 9.31 3.33
C ALA A 410 -12.57 9.68 1.89
N THR A 411 -12.35 8.80 0.90
CA THR A 411 -12.77 9.03 -0.50
C THR A 411 -14.28 9.19 -0.62
N SER A 412 -15.06 8.35 0.09
CA SER A 412 -16.52 8.47 0.17
C SER A 412 -16.97 9.78 0.82
N SER A 413 -16.30 10.20 1.88
CA SER A 413 -16.56 11.49 2.55
C SER A 413 -16.23 12.68 1.64
N CYS A 414 -15.15 12.60 0.87
CA CYS A 414 -14.78 13.62 -0.12
C CYS A 414 -15.81 13.71 -1.26
N LEU A 415 -16.33 12.57 -1.74
CA LEU A 415 -17.45 12.56 -2.68
C LEU A 415 -18.69 13.25 -2.07
N GLN A 416 -18.99 12.96 -0.80
CA GLN A 416 -20.14 13.56 -0.08
C GLN A 416 -20.06 15.09 -0.02
N VAL A 417 -18.86 15.68 0.09
CA VAL A 417 -18.65 17.14 0.06
C VAL A 417 -19.19 17.77 -1.23
N PHE A 418 -19.13 17.05 -2.35
CA PHE A 418 -19.67 17.51 -3.65
C PHE A 418 -21.21 17.45 -3.72
N GLY A 419 -21.88 16.77 -2.79
CA GLY A 419 -23.32 16.54 -2.86
C GLY A 419 -23.71 15.78 -4.14
N GLY A 420 -24.78 16.19 -4.80
CA GLY A 420 -25.21 15.53 -6.06
C GLY A 420 -24.18 15.52 -7.18
N HIS A 421 -23.32 16.53 -7.25
CA HIS A 421 -22.22 16.56 -8.23
C HIS A 421 -21.22 15.41 -8.01
N GLY A 422 -20.96 14.98 -6.77
CA GLY A 422 -20.04 13.88 -6.49
C GLY A 422 -20.47 12.53 -7.07
N PHE A 423 -21.78 12.36 -7.33
CA PHE A 423 -22.33 11.15 -7.92
C PHE A 423 -22.26 11.13 -9.45
N ILE A 424 -21.89 12.24 -10.08
CA ILE A 424 -21.86 12.42 -11.54
C ILE A 424 -20.44 12.18 -12.04
N ARG A 425 -20.27 11.32 -13.07
CA ARG A 425 -18.97 10.87 -13.61
C ARG A 425 -18.06 12.01 -14.06
N GLU A 426 -18.62 13.05 -14.65
CA GLU A 426 -17.88 14.21 -15.18
C GLU A 426 -17.13 14.97 -14.08
N TRP A 427 -17.56 14.83 -12.82
CA TRP A 427 -16.85 15.41 -11.67
C TRP A 427 -15.70 14.51 -11.16
N GLY A 428 -15.63 13.25 -11.57
CA GLY A 428 -14.52 12.32 -11.32
C GLY A 428 -14.39 11.80 -9.88
N MET A 429 -15.23 12.25 -8.94
CA MET A 429 -15.10 11.85 -7.53
C MET A 429 -15.57 10.41 -7.28
N GLU A 430 -16.54 9.93 -8.04
CA GLU A 430 -17.07 8.58 -7.89
C GLU A 430 -16.03 7.51 -8.26
N GLN A 431 -15.13 7.82 -9.21
CA GLN A 431 -14.04 6.94 -9.60
C GLN A 431 -13.11 6.65 -8.40
N TYR A 432 -12.73 7.65 -7.62
CA TYR A 432 -11.86 7.45 -6.45
C TYR A 432 -12.48 6.52 -5.41
N VAL A 433 -13.81 6.57 -5.23
CA VAL A 433 -14.51 5.65 -4.32
C VAL A 433 -14.50 4.23 -4.86
N ARG A 434 -14.73 4.05 -6.17
CA ARG A 434 -14.71 2.72 -6.82
C ARG A 434 -13.31 2.11 -6.81
N ASP A 435 -12.31 2.90 -7.14
CA ASP A 435 -10.92 2.46 -7.19
C ASP A 435 -10.38 2.13 -5.79
N ALA A 436 -10.73 2.92 -4.76
CA ALA A 436 -10.30 2.67 -3.38
C ALA A 436 -10.84 1.35 -2.81
N ARG A 437 -12.00 0.85 -3.27
CA ARG A 437 -12.65 -0.32 -2.68
C ARG A 437 -11.82 -1.60 -2.80
N ILE A 438 -11.08 -1.77 -3.90
CA ILE A 438 -10.26 -2.97 -4.11
C ILE A 438 -9.11 -3.08 -3.11
N ASN A 439 -8.59 -1.95 -2.62
CA ASN A 439 -7.45 -1.92 -1.71
C ASN A 439 -7.71 -2.65 -0.38
N MET A 440 -8.99 -2.79 0.01
CA MET A 440 -9.38 -3.55 1.20
C MET A 440 -9.45 -5.07 0.93
N ILE A 441 -9.46 -5.50 -0.33
CA ILE A 441 -9.76 -6.88 -0.74
C ILE A 441 -8.50 -7.64 -1.14
N TYR A 442 -7.73 -7.11 -2.11
CA TYR A 442 -6.57 -7.85 -2.65
C TYR A 442 -5.34 -7.76 -1.74
N GLU A 443 -4.31 -8.55 -2.07
CA GLU A 443 -3.05 -8.72 -1.30
C GLU A 443 -3.28 -9.23 0.13
N GLY A 444 -4.32 -10.06 0.28
CA GLY A 444 -4.87 -10.50 1.55
C GLY A 444 -5.91 -9.50 2.07
N THR A 445 -7.15 -9.95 2.24
CA THR A 445 -8.24 -9.11 2.76
C THR A 445 -7.85 -8.45 4.09
N ASN A 446 -8.48 -7.34 4.44
CA ASN A 446 -8.18 -6.66 5.70
C ASN A 446 -8.41 -7.55 6.93
N THR A 447 -9.36 -8.48 6.87
CA THR A 447 -9.52 -9.51 7.92
C THR A 447 -8.30 -10.42 8.04
N ILE A 448 -7.69 -10.81 6.89
CA ILE A 448 -6.46 -11.62 6.91
C ILE A 448 -5.28 -10.84 7.50
N GLN A 449 -5.18 -9.54 7.21
CA GLN A 449 -4.18 -8.67 7.86
C GLN A 449 -4.42 -8.59 9.37
N SER A 450 -5.68 -8.50 9.78
CA SER A 450 -6.07 -8.44 11.20
C SER A 450 -5.72 -9.72 11.95
N LEU A 451 -5.99 -10.88 11.34
CA LEU A 451 -5.59 -12.20 11.87
C LEU A 451 -4.07 -12.38 11.89
N ASP A 452 -3.36 -11.86 10.87
CA ASP A 452 -1.89 -11.89 10.83
C ASP A 452 -1.31 -11.04 11.97
N LEU A 453 -1.84 -9.83 12.18
CA LEU A 453 -1.40 -8.95 13.27
C LEU A 453 -1.63 -9.60 14.62
N LEU A 454 -2.89 -9.90 14.97
CA LEU A 454 -3.23 -10.39 16.30
C LEU A 454 -2.65 -11.79 16.54
N GLY A 455 -2.94 -12.75 15.66
CA GLY A 455 -2.55 -14.14 15.85
C GLY A 455 -1.05 -14.39 15.70
N ARG A 456 -0.46 -13.94 14.57
CA ARG A 456 0.92 -14.28 14.22
C ARG A 456 1.96 -13.28 14.71
N LYS A 457 1.67 -11.98 14.73
CA LYS A 457 2.66 -10.94 15.08
C LYS A 457 2.63 -10.57 16.56
N VAL A 458 1.48 -10.73 17.23
CA VAL A 458 1.31 -10.38 18.62
C VAL A 458 1.21 -11.62 19.51
N LEU A 459 0.17 -12.44 19.40
CA LEU A 459 -0.05 -13.55 20.35
C LEU A 459 1.00 -14.65 20.24
N SER A 460 1.47 -15.00 19.02
CA SER A 460 2.45 -16.09 18.83
C SER A 460 3.81 -15.83 19.50
N ASN A 461 4.19 -14.56 19.70
CA ASN A 461 5.43 -14.15 20.35
C ASN A 461 5.21 -13.45 21.70
N GLN A 462 4.04 -13.68 22.30
CA GLN A 462 3.67 -13.11 23.62
C GLN A 462 3.75 -11.57 23.65
N GLY A 463 3.50 -10.91 22.52
CA GLY A 463 3.51 -9.46 22.39
C GLY A 463 4.91 -8.83 22.34
N ALA A 464 5.97 -9.60 22.20
CA ALA A 464 7.34 -9.08 22.30
C ALA A 464 7.64 -7.95 21.28
N THR A 465 7.19 -8.09 20.02
CA THR A 465 7.40 -7.07 19.00
C THR A 465 6.53 -5.83 19.24
N LEU A 466 5.27 -6.02 19.65
CA LEU A 466 4.38 -4.91 20.00
C LEU A 466 4.94 -4.13 21.22
N LYS A 467 5.48 -4.83 22.19
CA LYS A 467 6.15 -4.23 23.35
C LYS A 467 7.34 -3.35 22.92
N LYS A 468 8.17 -3.83 21.97
CA LYS A 468 9.27 -3.03 21.41
C LYS A 468 8.80 -1.73 20.78
N PHE A 469 7.74 -1.75 20.01
CA PHE A 469 7.13 -0.53 19.48
C PHE A 469 6.55 0.34 20.62
N GLY A 470 5.94 -0.27 21.63
CA GLY A 470 5.46 0.40 22.83
C GLY A 470 6.56 1.08 23.64
N GLU A 471 7.78 0.54 23.64
CA GLU A 471 8.96 1.16 24.25
C GLU A 471 9.34 2.48 23.57
N GLN A 472 9.22 2.57 22.23
CA GLN A 472 9.43 3.82 21.49
C GLN A 472 8.37 4.88 21.86
N ILE A 473 7.09 4.46 21.96
CA ILE A 473 6.02 5.35 22.42
C ILE A 473 6.28 5.83 23.84
N THR A 474 6.67 4.92 24.74
CA THR A 474 6.94 5.25 26.15
C THR A 474 8.11 6.22 26.28
N ALA A 475 9.19 6.02 25.52
CA ALA A 475 10.34 6.93 25.51
C ALA A 475 9.91 8.34 25.08
N PHE A 476 9.13 8.46 24.02
CA PHE A 476 8.59 9.74 23.55
C PHE A 476 7.65 10.40 24.58
N VAL A 477 6.79 9.63 25.22
CA VAL A 477 5.91 10.12 26.30
C VAL A 477 6.74 10.66 27.48
N MET A 478 7.78 9.94 27.88
CA MET A 478 8.67 10.37 28.98
C MET A 478 9.46 11.64 28.64
N GLU A 479 9.92 11.76 27.39
CA GLU A 479 10.60 12.96 26.90
C GLU A 479 9.70 14.20 26.99
N GLU A 480 8.42 14.06 26.62
CA GLU A 480 7.49 15.18 26.49
C GLU A 480 6.57 15.39 27.70
N GLN A 481 6.61 14.53 28.73
CA GLN A 481 5.65 14.59 29.86
C GLN A 481 5.68 15.91 30.65
N GLY A 482 6.79 16.64 30.64
CA GLY A 482 6.97 17.95 31.26
C GLY A 482 6.61 19.14 30.37
N ASN A 483 6.29 18.90 29.10
CA ASN A 483 5.95 19.91 28.11
C ASN A 483 4.45 20.19 28.13
N GLU A 484 4.04 21.32 28.73
CA GLU A 484 2.62 21.68 28.84
C GLU A 484 1.93 21.82 27.47
N ALA A 485 2.63 22.33 26.44
CA ALA A 485 2.09 22.47 25.09
C ALA A 485 1.81 21.12 24.42
N MET A 486 2.51 20.06 24.85
CA MET A 486 2.30 18.70 24.36
C MET A 486 1.27 17.90 25.16
N ALA A 487 0.82 18.38 26.30
CA ALA A 487 -0.02 17.63 27.24
C ALA A 487 -1.33 17.11 26.59
N GLU A 488 -1.91 17.87 25.66
CA GLU A 488 -3.13 17.50 24.93
C GLU A 488 -2.94 16.26 24.02
N PHE A 489 -1.72 15.93 23.62
CA PHE A 489 -1.35 14.76 22.79
C PHE A 489 -0.77 13.63 23.63
N ILE A 490 0.10 13.96 24.59
CA ILE A 490 0.84 12.98 25.37
C ILE A 490 -0.06 12.21 26.35
N LYS A 491 -0.98 12.88 27.04
CA LYS A 491 -1.88 12.21 28.00
C LYS A 491 -2.77 11.16 27.33
N PRO A 492 -3.50 11.46 26.23
CA PRO A 492 -4.30 10.43 25.53
C PRO A 492 -3.43 9.31 24.94
N LEU A 493 -2.23 9.62 24.40
CA LEU A 493 -1.32 8.63 23.85
C LEU A 493 -0.84 7.65 24.94
N ALA A 494 -0.39 8.16 26.08
CA ALA A 494 0.04 7.34 27.21
C ALA A 494 -1.09 6.45 27.74
N GLN A 495 -2.31 7.03 27.88
CA GLN A 495 -3.48 6.29 28.32
C GLN A 495 -3.83 5.16 27.33
N LEU A 496 -3.84 5.42 26.02
CA LEU A 496 -4.11 4.40 25.02
C LEU A 496 -3.04 3.31 25.02
N GLY A 497 -1.76 3.65 25.19
CA GLY A 497 -0.66 2.67 25.32
C GLY A 497 -0.86 1.71 26.51
N GLN A 498 -1.28 2.23 27.67
CA GLN A 498 -1.61 1.43 28.83
C GLN A 498 -2.83 0.53 28.58
N GLN A 499 -3.91 1.10 28.01
CA GLN A 499 -5.11 0.35 27.67
C GLN A 499 -4.81 -0.76 26.65
N MET A 500 -3.93 -0.51 25.67
CA MET A 500 -3.54 -1.52 24.68
C MET A 500 -2.79 -2.68 25.29
N THR A 501 -1.94 -2.45 26.28
CA THR A 501 -1.24 -3.51 27.01
C THR A 501 -2.24 -4.42 27.75
N GLN A 502 -3.17 -3.83 28.49
CA GLN A 502 -4.23 -4.55 29.19
C GLN A 502 -5.12 -5.32 28.20
N PHE A 503 -5.59 -4.65 27.16
CA PHE A 503 -6.46 -5.20 26.11
C PHE A 503 -5.83 -6.41 25.42
N THR A 504 -4.53 -6.32 25.06
CA THR A 504 -3.80 -7.45 24.48
C THR A 504 -3.75 -8.64 25.43
N GLY A 505 -3.52 -8.41 26.73
CA GLY A 505 -3.52 -9.45 27.75
C GLY A 505 -4.90 -10.12 27.92
N GLU A 506 -5.98 -9.32 27.92
CA GLU A 506 -7.37 -9.82 28.01
C GLU A 506 -7.72 -10.74 26.82
N ILE A 507 -7.42 -10.31 25.59
CA ILE A 507 -7.67 -11.10 24.38
C ILE A 507 -6.80 -12.35 24.37
N GLY A 508 -5.52 -12.25 24.74
CA GLY A 508 -4.62 -13.40 24.83
C GLY A 508 -5.09 -14.45 25.83
N TYR A 509 -5.61 -14.01 26.99
CA TYR A 509 -6.18 -14.93 27.99
C TYR A 509 -7.42 -15.67 27.47
N LYS A 510 -8.34 -14.95 26.80
CA LYS A 510 -9.53 -15.57 26.19
C LYS A 510 -9.14 -16.54 25.07
N ALA A 511 -8.17 -16.18 24.23
CA ALA A 511 -7.67 -17.00 23.13
C ALA A 511 -7.06 -18.33 23.58
N MET A 512 -6.49 -18.41 24.78
CA MET A 512 -6.01 -19.67 25.34
C MET A 512 -7.16 -20.63 25.71
N GLN A 513 -8.36 -20.11 25.94
CA GLN A 513 -9.53 -20.91 26.29
C GLN A 513 -10.36 -21.27 25.05
N ASN A 514 -10.47 -20.33 24.09
CA ASN A 514 -11.20 -20.52 22.86
C ASN A 514 -10.49 -19.77 21.70
N ALA A 515 -10.05 -20.50 20.68
CA ALA A 515 -9.34 -19.95 19.53
C ALA A 515 -10.20 -18.96 18.73
N ASP A 516 -11.54 -19.09 18.73
CA ASP A 516 -12.45 -18.18 18.01
C ASP A 516 -12.39 -16.75 18.55
N GLU A 517 -11.93 -16.54 19.78
CA GLU A 517 -11.72 -15.20 20.37
C GLU A 517 -10.70 -14.38 19.56
N VAL A 518 -9.71 -15.03 18.93
CA VAL A 518 -8.76 -14.35 18.04
C VAL A 518 -9.49 -13.79 16.82
N GLY A 519 -10.33 -14.60 16.18
CA GLY A 519 -11.11 -14.19 15.02
C GLY A 519 -12.11 -13.09 15.34
N ALA A 520 -12.80 -13.22 16.48
CA ALA A 520 -13.81 -12.26 16.93
C ALA A 520 -13.22 -10.86 17.24
N ALA A 521 -12.00 -10.80 17.77
CA ALA A 521 -11.36 -9.56 18.17
C ALA A 521 -10.46 -8.94 17.08
N ALA A 522 -10.01 -9.72 16.09
CA ALA A 522 -8.89 -9.34 15.21
C ALA A 522 -9.08 -8.01 14.49
N VAL A 523 -10.25 -7.74 13.92
CA VAL A 523 -10.53 -6.52 13.14
C VAL A 523 -10.53 -5.29 14.05
N ASP A 524 -11.24 -5.34 15.17
CA ASP A 524 -11.27 -4.26 16.14
C ASP A 524 -9.89 -4.02 16.75
N TYR A 525 -9.15 -5.10 17.05
CA TYR A 525 -7.78 -5.03 17.56
C TYR A 525 -6.83 -4.33 16.60
N LEU A 526 -6.90 -4.64 15.30
CA LEU A 526 -6.09 -3.97 14.28
C LEU A 526 -6.43 -2.48 14.22
N ARG A 527 -7.72 -2.11 14.25
CA ARG A 527 -8.13 -0.70 14.22
C ARG A 527 -7.63 0.06 15.46
N VAL A 528 -7.73 -0.52 16.67
CA VAL A 528 -7.19 0.08 17.90
C VAL A 528 -5.67 0.26 17.79
N THR A 529 -4.95 -0.77 17.31
CA THR A 529 -3.50 -0.69 17.12
C THR A 529 -3.13 0.37 16.07
N GLY A 530 -3.89 0.46 14.98
CA GLY A 530 -3.74 1.49 13.95
C GLY A 530 -3.91 2.90 14.51
N HIS A 531 -4.92 3.12 15.36
CA HIS A 531 -5.10 4.38 16.06
C HIS A 531 -3.96 4.70 17.03
N LEU A 532 -3.42 3.72 17.74
CA LEU A 532 -2.25 3.92 18.62
C LEU A 532 -1.03 4.38 17.81
N VAL A 533 -0.75 3.72 16.68
CA VAL A 533 0.35 4.07 15.78
C VAL A 533 0.16 5.47 15.19
N PHE A 534 -1.04 5.79 14.71
CA PHE A 534 -1.35 7.12 14.18
C PHE A 534 -1.26 8.22 15.26
N ALA A 535 -1.75 7.95 16.47
CA ALA A 535 -1.63 8.88 17.59
C ALA A 535 -0.16 9.19 17.92
N TYR A 536 0.71 8.18 17.87
CA TYR A 536 2.15 8.37 18.04
C TYR A 536 2.74 9.29 16.96
N PHE A 537 2.44 9.05 15.69
CA PHE A 537 2.94 9.92 14.61
C PHE A 537 2.33 11.32 14.66
N TRP A 538 1.04 11.45 14.96
CA TRP A 538 0.41 12.75 15.10
C TRP A 538 0.97 13.56 16.26
N ALA A 539 1.28 12.93 17.40
CA ALA A 539 1.94 13.60 18.52
C ALA A 539 3.35 14.08 18.15
N ARG A 540 4.13 13.26 17.42
CA ARG A 540 5.46 13.67 16.92
C ARG A 540 5.37 14.82 15.91
N MET A 541 4.42 14.78 14.96
CA MET A 541 4.19 15.87 14.01
C MET A 541 3.75 17.15 14.72
N ALA A 542 2.91 17.04 15.76
CA ALA A 542 2.50 18.17 16.59
C ALA A 542 3.70 18.79 17.35
N LYS A 543 4.60 17.97 17.87
CA LYS A 543 5.85 18.43 18.50
C LYS A 543 6.67 19.29 17.53
N VAL A 544 6.93 18.79 16.33
CA VAL A 544 7.69 19.54 15.31
C VAL A 544 6.98 20.85 14.98
N ALA A 545 5.68 20.81 14.76
CA ALA A 545 4.91 22.01 14.43
C ALA A 545 4.96 23.06 15.57
N LEU A 546 4.82 22.65 16.84
CA LEU A 546 4.93 23.53 18.00
C LEU A 546 6.32 24.17 18.09
N GLN A 547 7.38 23.38 17.92
CA GLN A 547 8.75 23.88 17.95
C GLN A 547 9.01 24.94 16.89
N GLU A 548 8.52 24.74 15.66
CA GLU A 548 8.68 25.72 14.59
C GLU A 548 7.86 27.00 14.86
N ILE A 549 6.65 26.88 15.37
CA ILE A 549 5.82 28.03 15.78
C ILE A 549 6.50 28.82 16.92
N GLU A 550 7.08 28.14 17.91
CA GLU A 550 7.81 28.77 19.02
C GLU A 550 9.08 29.50 18.57
N LYS A 551 9.77 28.98 17.55
CA LYS A 551 10.90 29.67 16.89
C LYS A 551 10.48 30.92 16.11
N GLY A 552 9.17 31.21 16.02
CA GLY A 552 8.62 32.34 15.26
C GLY A 552 8.41 32.06 13.77
N ASN A 553 8.45 30.79 13.34
CA ASN A 553 8.15 30.43 11.97
C ASN A 553 6.65 30.70 11.68
N ARG A 554 6.39 31.52 10.66
CA ARG A 554 5.04 31.97 10.28
C ARG A 554 4.41 31.20 9.13
N ASP A 555 5.06 30.14 8.64
CA ASP A 555 4.49 29.27 7.61
C ASP A 555 3.16 28.68 8.13
N PRO A 556 2.02 28.95 7.47
CA PRO A 556 0.72 28.44 7.90
C PRO A 556 0.65 26.91 7.90
N PHE A 557 1.59 26.24 7.27
CA PHE A 557 1.70 24.78 7.25
C PHE A 557 1.76 24.19 8.67
N TYR A 558 2.57 24.76 9.55
CA TYR A 558 2.72 24.24 10.92
C TYR A 558 1.45 24.43 11.76
N GLN A 559 0.75 25.56 11.60
CA GLN A 559 -0.54 25.77 12.25
C GLN A 559 -1.58 24.77 11.75
N ALA A 560 -1.61 24.50 10.43
CA ALA A 560 -2.51 23.51 9.85
C ALA A 560 -2.20 22.10 10.37
N LYS A 561 -0.90 21.75 10.49
CA LYS A 561 -0.45 20.47 11.05
C LYS A 561 -0.90 20.28 12.49
N LEU A 562 -0.68 21.29 13.34
CA LEU A 562 -1.11 21.28 14.73
C LEU A 562 -2.63 21.16 14.89
N GLN A 563 -3.41 21.91 14.10
CA GLN A 563 -4.87 21.84 14.13
C GLN A 563 -5.39 20.49 13.65
N THR A 564 -4.74 19.87 12.67
CA THR A 564 -5.10 18.51 12.20
C THR A 564 -4.79 17.47 13.27
N ALA A 565 -3.67 17.60 13.99
CA ALA A 565 -3.35 16.76 15.14
C ALA A 565 -4.44 16.86 16.23
N ARG A 566 -4.83 18.08 16.62
CA ARG A 566 -5.91 18.32 17.57
C ARG A 566 -7.23 17.67 17.14
N PHE A 567 -7.57 17.81 15.85
CA PHE A 567 -8.75 17.17 15.30
C PHE A 567 -8.65 15.63 15.42
N TYR A 568 -7.50 15.04 15.07
CA TYR A 568 -7.30 13.60 15.18
C TYR A 568 -7.54 13.10 16.61
N PHE A 569 -6.91 13.72 17.58
CA PHE A 569 -7.03 13.34 19.00
C PHE A 569 -8.45 13.54 19.56
N ALA A 570 -9.13 14.61 19.13
CA ALA A 570 -10.45 14.95 19.67
C ALA A 570 -11.61 14.22 18.97
N LYS A 571 -11.46 13.83 17.69
CA LYS A 571 -12.59 13.37 16.87
C LYS A 571 -12.44 11.98 16.28
N LEU A 572 -11.19 11.50 16.09
CA LEU A 572 -10.93 10.19 15.50
C LEU A 572 -10.43 9.17 16.54
N LEU A 573 -9.48 9.54 17.37
CA LEU A 573 -8.91 8.67 18.39
C LEU A 573 -9.95 8.07 19.37
N PRO A 574 -11.02 8.79 19.78
CA PRO A 574 -12.05 8.23 20.67
C PRO A 574 -12.77 6.98 20.16
N GLU A 575 -12.72 6.66 18.87
CA GLU A 575 -13.26 5.42 18.30
C GLU A 575 -12.69 4.18 19.01
N THR A 576 -11.45 4.24 19.49
CA THR A 576 -10.77 3.14 20.20
C THR A 576 -11.56 2.61 21.40
N ALA A 577 -12.29 3.46 22.09
CA ALA A 577 -13.11 3.03 23.24
C ALA A 577 -14.26 2.08 22.82
N SER A 578 -14.94 2.41 21.72
CA SER A 578 -16.00 1.57 21.16
C SER A 578 -15.45 0.26 20.61
N LEU A 579 -14.33 0.31 19.89
CA LEU A 579 -13.69 -0.87 19.32
C LEU A 579 -13.22 -1.86 20.41
N MET A 580 -12.63 -1.36 21.48
CA MET A 580 -12.26 -2.22 22.63
C MET A 580 -13.48 -2.85 23.32
N ALA A 581 -14.59 -2.11 23.41
CA ALA A 581 -15.82 -2.63 23.99
C ALA A 581 -16.44 -3.74 23.13
N THR A 582 -16.48 -3.56 21.80
CA THR A 582 -16.98 -4.59 20.87
C THR A 582 -16.11 -5.84 20.85
N ALA A 583 -14.80 -5.71 20.81
CA ALA A 583 -13.89 -6.87 20.89
C ALA A 583 -14.02 -7.65 22.20
N ARG A 584 -14.27 -6.96 23.32
CA ARG A 584 -14.50 -7.60 24.62
C ARG A 584 -15.79 -8.40 24.71
N ALA A 585 -16.76 -8.15 23.83
CA ALA A 585 -18.00 -8.94 23.77
C ALA A 585 -17.72 -10.43 23.49
N GLY A 586 -16.60 -10.74 22.82
CA GLY A 586 -16.13 -12.11 22.65
C GLY A 586 -16.78 -12.84 21.48
N SER A 587 -16.39 -14.11 21.30
CA SER A 587 -16.76 -14.93 20.15
C SER A 587 -18.18 -15.51 20.23
N ALA A 588 -18.74 -15.74 21.41
CA ALA A 588 -20.04 -16.40 21.58
C ALA A 588 -21.17 -15.70 20.84
N VAL A 589 -21.20 -14.35 20.87
CA VAL A 589 -22.22 -13.55 20.16
C VAL A 589 -22.16 -13.66 18.64
N LEU A 590 -21.07 -14.20 18.10
CA LEU A 590 -20.86 -14.43 16.66
C LEU A 590 -21.04 -15.91 16.31
N MET A 591 -20.58 -16.83 17.17
CA MET A 591 -20.51 -18.27 16.88
C MET A 591 -21.78 -19.02 17.30
N ASP A 592 -22.52 -18.55 18.31
CA ASP A 592 -23.78 -19.17 18.75
C ASP A 592 -24.98 -18.65 17.92
N THR A 593 -24.82 -18.58 16.63
CA THR A 593 -25.78 -17.93 15.72
C THR A 593 -26.28 -18.83 14.59
N ASP A 594 -26.10 -20.13 14.65
CA ASP A 594 -26.50 -21.07 13.59
C ASP A 594 -27.98 -20.94 13.22
N ALA A 595 -28.85 -20.65 14.18
CA ALA A 595 -30.27 -20.43 13.96
C ALA A 595 -30.57 -19.19 13.11
N VAL A 596 -29.66 -18.22 13.03
CA VAL A 596 -29.79 -17.00 12.19
C VAL A 596 -29.53 -17.33 10.73
N PHE A 597 -28.70 -18.33 10.45
CA PHE A 597 -28.26 -18.72 9.10
C PHE A 597 -28.93 -20.00 8.59
N ALA A 598 -29.79 -20.61 9.37
CA ALA A 598 -30.60 -21.75 8.98
C ALA A 598 -31.84 -21.26 8.18
#